data_1c268d22aabf48836ee5ec1c816fb301
#
_entry.id   1c268d22aabf48836ee5ec1c816fb301
#
_cell.length_a   1.000
_cell.length_b   1.000
_cell.length_c   1.000
_cell.angle_alpha   90.00
_cell.angle_beta   90.00
_cell.angle_gamma   90.00
#
_symmetry.space_group_name_H-M   'P 1'
#
loop_
_entity.id
_entity.type
_entity.pdbx_description
1 polymer ?
#
loop_
_entity_poly.entity_id
_entity_poly.type
_entity_poly.pdbx_seq_one_letter_code
_entity_poly.pdbx_strand_id
1 'polypeptide(L)'
;VSEKNHIRKVEKMFTDKPESYRGVYSLLLTPFKEDKSIDYDVYAQYVEWQVERGSHHLFSVCGSSEMTKLTPEERVKCATIAAKYSGDTEVIATANLEPAWHMQVEEVKRME
;
A
#
# COMPACT_ATOMS: atom_id res chain seq x y z
N VAL A 1 -26.27 -22.67 16.75
CA VAL A 1 -25.89 -22.43 15.37
C VAL A 1 -24.93 -23.50 14.92
N SER A 2 -25.27 -24.22 13.88
CA SER A 2 -24.45 -25.32 13.41
C SER A 2 -23.12 -24.83 12.83
N GLU A 3 -22.11 -25.63 12.94
CA GLU A 3 -20.80 -25.42 12.35
C GLU A 3 -20.88 -25.15 10.82
N LYS A 4 -21.81 -25.84 10.14
CA LYS A 4 -22.10 -25.61 8.70
C LYS A 4 -22.56 -24.19 8.39
N ASN A 5 -23.39 -23.57 9.26
CA ASN A 5 -23.83 -22.19 9.09
C ASN A 5 -22.68 -21.20 9.29
N HIS A 6 -21.77 -21.50 10.21
CA HIS A 6 -20.58 -20.69 10.45
C HIS A 6 -19.64 -20.73 9.22
N ILE A 7 -19.38 -21.93 8.70
CA ILE A 7 -18.53 -22.13 7.51
C ILE A 7 -19.13 -21.39 6.30
N ARG A 8 -20.42 -21.54 6.03
CA ARG A 8 -21.11 -20.83 4.93
C ARG A 8 -20.99 -19.31 5.06
N LYS A 9 -21.07 -18.78 6.28
CA LYS A 9 -20.90 -17.35 6.54
C LYS A 9 -19.49 -16.88 6.21
N VAL A 10 -18.49 -17.66 6.60
CA VAL A 10 -17.08 -17.37 6.30
C VAL A 10 -16.83 -17.44 4.80
N GLU A 11 -17.30 -18.49 4.12
CA GLU A 11 -17.19 -18.64 2.67
C GLU A 11 -17.79 -17.44 1.95
N LYS A 12 -18.99 -17.00 2.36
CA LYS A 12 -19.65 -15.83 1.79
C LYS A 12 -18.83 -14.57 1.95
N MET A 13 -18.14 -14.38 3.09
CA MET A 13 -17.26 -13.22 3.31
C MET A 13 -16.14 -13.15 2.28
N PHE A 14 -15.65 -14.30 1.78
CA PHE A 14 -14.58 -14.33 0.79
C PHE A 14 -15.09 -14.25 -0.66
N THR A 15 -16.31 -14.76 -0.92
CA THR A 15 -16.87 -14.77 -2.28
C THR A 15 -17.60 -13.48 -2.65
N ASP A 16 -18.08 -12.71 -1.67
CA ASP A 16 -18.81 -11.46 -1.89
C ASP A 16 -17.87 -10.24 -2.10
N LYS A 17 -16.55 -10.44 -2.16
CA LYS A 17 -15.62 -9.35 -2.42
C LYS A 17 -15.76 -8.84 -3.86
N PRO A 18 -15.72 -7.50 -4.05
CA PRO A 18 -15.75 -6.95 -5.40
C PRO A 18 -14.64 -7.54 -6.27
N GLU A 19 -14.95 -7.74 -7.54
CA GLU A 19 -13.99 -8.23 -8.54
C GLU A 19 -12.73 -7.34 -8.60
N SER A 20 -12.90 -6.03 -8.35
CA SER A 20 -11.81 -5.06 -8.33
C SER A 20 -10.74 -5.34 -7.27
N TYR A 21 -11.05 -6.13 -6.24
CA TYR A 21 -10.07 -6.50 -5.21
C TYR A 21 -9.24 -7.74 -5.57
N ARG A 22 -9.58 -8.41 -6.67
CA ARG A 22 -8.83 -9.57 -7.14
C ARG A 22 -7.57 -9.15 -7.87
N GLY A 23 -6.57 -10.02 -7.86
CA GLY A 23 -5.35 -9.86 -8.63
C GLY A 23 -4.09 -9.84 -7.78
N VAL A 24 -3.01 -9.49 -8.41
CA VAL A 24 -1.68 -9.42 -7.79
C VAL A 24 -1.49 -8.04 -7.15
N TYR A 25 -1.14 -8.05 -5.88
CA TYR A 25 -0.77 -6.86 -5.12
C TYR A 25 0.75 -6.82 -5.01
N SER A 26 1.39 -5.97 -5.79
CA SER A 26 2.85 -5.83 -5.75
C SER A 26 3.25 -4.89 -4.64
N LEU A 27 4.10 -5.37 -3.76
CA LEU A 27 4.66 -4.57 -2.67
C LEU A 27 5.76 -3.66 -3.24
N LEU A 28 5.68 -2.38 -2.97
CA LEU A 28 6.68 -1.43 -3.41
C LEU A 28 7.81 -1.33 -2.39
N LEU A 29 8.99 -1.80 -2.76
CA LEU A 29 10.19 -1.65 -1.95
C LEU A 29 10.66 -0.20 -2.01
N THR A 30 11.28 0.28 -0.94
CA THR A 30 11.80 1.65 -0.87
C THR A 30 13.27 1.66 -1.26
N PRO A 31 13.66 2.29 -2.38
CA PRO A 31 15.06 2.43 -2.76
C PRO A 31 15.74 3.53 -1.97
N PHE A 32 16.91 3.24 -1.45
CA PHE A 32 17.73 4.19 -0.70
C PHE A 32 19.02 4.51 -1.46
N LYS A 33 19.45 5.76 -1.35
CA LYS A 33 20.78 6.19 -1.80
C LYS A 33 21.85 5.73 -0.80
N GLU A 34 23.12 5.89 -1.16
CA GLU A 34 24.24 5.54 -0.26
C GLU A 34 24.20 6.30 1.06
N ASP A 35 23.72 7.54 1.06
CA ASP A 35 23.54 8.36 2.26
C ASP A 35 22.31 7.97 3.11
N LYS A 36 21.59 6.91 2.71
CA LYS A 36 20.38 6.38 3.35
C LYS A 36 19.13 7.24 3.15
N SER A 37 19.18 8.30 2.36
CA SER A 37 17.97 9.02 1.94
C SER A 37 17.23 8.22 0.86
N ILE A 38 15.94 8.46 0.73
CA ILE A 38 15.13 7.78 -0.28
C ILE A 38 15.46 8.33 -1.66
N ASP A 39 15.68 7.42 -2.62
CA ASP A 39 15.82 7.77 -4.02
C ASP A 39 14.45 7.84 -4.68
N TYR A 40 13.83 9.00 -4.60
CA TYR A 40 12.49 9.21 -5.13
C TYR A 40 12.40 9.08 -6.65
N ASP A 41 13.45 9.40 -7.38
CA ASP A 41 13.47 9.27 -8.84
C ASP A 41 13.46 7.79 -9.25
N VAL A 42 14.27 6.99 -8.59
CA VAL A 42 14.26 5.53 -8.78
C VAL A 42 12.94 4.93 -8.32
N TYR A 43 12.37 5.44 -7.24
CA TYR A 43 11.06 4.99 -6.76
C TYR A 43 9.96 5.20 -7.81
N ALA A 44 9.91 6.36 -8.42
CA ALA A 44 8.95 6.67 -9.48
C ALA A 44 9.11 5.72 -10.68
N GLN A 45 10.34 5.50 -11.13
CA GLN A 45 10.63 4.56 -12.22
C GLN A 45 10.22 3.12 -11.85
N TYR A 46 10.45 2.72 -10.62
CA TYR A 46 10.08 1.41 -10.11
C TYR A 46 8.56 1.22 -10.08
N VAL A 47 7.81 2.24 -9.70
CA VAL A 47 6.34 2.22 -9.74
C VAL A 47 5.85 1.99 -11.18
N GLU A 48 6.36 2.77 -12.13
CA GLU A 48 6.02 2.62 -13.54
C GLU A 48 6.37 1.22 -14.06
N TRP A 49 7.54 0.72 -13.69
CA TRP A 49 7.98 -0.62 -14.09
C TRP A 49 7.05 -1.72 -13.57
N GLN A 50 6.58 -1.61 -12.32
CA GLN A 50 5.62 -2.56 -11.75
C GLN A 50 4.28 -2.53 -12.50
N VAL A 51 3.81 -1.35 -12.86
CA VAL A 51 2.57 -1.19 -13.65
C VAL A 51 2.72 -1.83 -15.03
N GLU A 52 3.82 -1.57 -15.71
CA GLU A 52 4.11 -2.15 -17.03
C GLU A 52 4.21 -3.68 -17.00
N ARG A 53 4.66 -4.25 -15.89
CA ARG A 53 4.76 -5.70 -15.68
C ARG A 53 3.44 -6.37 -15.33
N GLY A 54 2.36 -5.61 -15.24
CA GLY A 54 1.01 -6.15 -15.11
C GLY A 54 0.52 -6.32 -13.67
N SER A 55 1.07 -5.59 -12.71
CA SER A 55 0.53 -5.56 -11.36
C SER A 55 -0.91 -5.02 -11.38
N HIS A 56 -1.81 -5.70 -10.69
CA HIS A 56 -3.21 -5.26 -10.61
C HIS A 56 -3.38 -4.14 -9.58
N HIS A 57 -2.62 -4.21 -8.51
CA HIS A 57 -2.61 -3.24 -7.41
C HIS A 57 -1.19 -3.04 -6.92
N LEU A 58 -0.90 -1.87 -6.38
CA LEU A 58 0.38 -1.56 -5.76
C LEU A 58 0.18 -1.29 -4.27
N PHE A 59 1.05 -1.84 -3.44
CA PHE A 59 1.02 -1.58 -2.01
C PHE A 59 2.27 -0.79 -1.60
N SER A 60 2.10 0.51 -1.43
CA SER A 60 3.13 1.44 -0.96
C SER A 60 3.15 1.47 0.57
N VAL A 61 4.29 1.80 1.14
CA VAL A 61 4.42 2.03 2.59
C VAL A 61 3.90 0.83 3.40
N CYS A 62 4.42 -0.35 3.11
CA CYS A 62 4.11 -1.57 3.85
C CYS A 62 5.34 -2.06 4.64
N GLY A 63 5.20 -3.20 5.32
CA GLY A 63 6.30 -3.81 6.07
C GLY A 63 7.55 -4.02 5.22
N SER A 64 7.39 -4.59 4.02
CA SER A 64 8.49 -4.82 3.08
C SER A 64 9.09 -3.52 2.53
N SER A 65 8.35 -2.42 2.58
CA SER A 65 8.83 -1.09 2.20
C SER A 65 9.66 -0.42 3.32
N GLU A 66 9.88 -1.12 4.44
CA GLU A 66 10.58 -0.60 5.61
C GLU A 66 9.90 0.62 6.24
N MET A 67 8.56 0.63 6.21
CA MET A 67 7.73 1.75 6.66
C MET A 67 8.06 2.27 8.06
N THR A 68 8.50 1.40 8.96
CA THR A 68 8.84 1.78 10.34
C THR A 68 10.14 2.56 10.44
N LYS A 69 10.96 2.55 9.40
CA LYS A 69 12.20 3.31 9.31
C LYS A 69 12.05 4.63 8.57
N LEU A 70 10.87 4.90 8.03
CA LEU A 70 10.57 6.12 7.30
C LEU A 70 9.90 7.13 8.22
N THR A 71 10.19 8.41 8.01
CA THR A 71 9.47 9.49 8.70
C THR A 71 8.04 9.60 8.17
N PRO A 72 7.10 10.22 8.91
CA PRO A 72 5.74 10.46 8.40
C PRO A 72 5.73 11.18 7.04
N GLU A 73 6.60 12.17 6.86
CA GLU A 73 6.73 12.92 5.61
C GLU A 73 7.23 12.05 4.47
N GLU A 74 8.20 11.18 4.73
CA GLU A 74 8.70 10.23 3.75
C GLU A 74 7.62 9.23 3.33
N ARG A 75 6.85 8.73 4.29
CA ARG A 75 5.73 7.82 4.00
C ARG A 75 4.69 8.47 3.08
N VAL A 76 4.28 9.69 3.40
CA VAL A 76 3.32 10.44 2.57
C VAL A 76 3.88 10.70 1.17
N LYS A 77 5.15 11.07 1.08
CA LYS A 77 5.80 11.33 -0.21
C LYS A 77 5.89 10.08 -1.08
N CYS A 78 6.23 8.92 -0.49
CA CYS A 78 6.24 7.65 -1.21
C CYS A 78 4.83 7.31 -1.73
N ALA A 79 3.81 7.41 -0.90
CA ALA A 79 2.44 7.15 -1.32
C ALA A 79 1.98 8.10 -2.43
N THR A 80 2.33 9.37 -2.33
CA THR A 80 2.02 10.39 -3.34
C THR A 80 2.68 10.07 -4.69
N ILE A 81 3.95 9.69 -4.67
CA ILE A 81 4.67 9.30 -5.90
C ILE A 81 4.06 8.03 -6.49
N ALA A 82 3.76 7.04 -5.66
CA ALA A 82 3.10 5.81 -6.13
C ALA A 82 1.77 6.14 -6.82
N ALA A 83 0.93 6.96 -6.22
CA ALA A 83 -0.34 7.37 -6.79
C ALA A 83 -0.16 8.16 -8.10
N LYS A 84 0.85 9.02 -8.18
CA LYS A 84 1.13 9.84 -9.36
C LYS A 84 1.57 9.01 -10.57
N TYR A 85 2.41 7.99 -10.35
CA TYR A 85 3.01 7.20 -11.43
C TYR A 85 2.33 5.85 -11.69
N SER A 86 1.25 5.55 -10.97
CA SER A 86 0.53 4.27 -11.12
C SER A 86 -0.46 4.22 -12.29
N GLY A 87 -0.72 5.34 -12.95
CA GLY A 87 -1.74 5.40 -14.00
C GLY A 87 -3.12 4.99 -13.43
N ASP A 88 -3.76 4.04 -14.07
CA ASP A 88 -5.06 3.51 -13.62
C ASP A 88 -4.94 2.39 -12.58
N THR A 89 -3.73 2.01 -12.19
CA THR A 89 -3.50 0.97 -11.19
C THR A 89 -3.76 1.53 -9.79
N GLU A 90 -4.60 0.83 -9.03
CA GLU A 90 -4.94 1.22 -7.67
C GLU A 90 -3.75 1.10 -6.73
N VAL A 91 -3.58 2.11 -5.86
CA VAL A 91 -2.51 2.14 -4.86
C VAL A 91 -3.12 2.06 -3.46
N ILE A 92 -2.56 1.19 -2.64
CA ILE A 92 -2.88 1.07 -1.21
C ILE A 92 -1.65 1.51 -0.44
N ALA A 93 -1.85 2.23 0.66
CA ALA A 93 -0.77 2.64 1.55
C ALA A 93 -1.17 2.50 3.01
N THR A 94 -0.21 2.16 3.86
CA THR A 94 -0.43 2.09 5.30
C THR A 94 -0.45 3.51 5.89
N ALA A 95 -1.44 3.81 6.71
CA ALA A 95 -1.65 5.13 7.29
C ALA A 95 -1.92 5.11 8.79
N ASN A 96 -1.47 4.08 9.51
CA ASN A 96 -1.80 3.88 10.93
C ASN A 96 -0.57 3.49 11.77
N LEU A 97 0.59 4.06 11.47
CA LEU A 97 1.84 3.70 12.13
C LEU A 97 2.12 4.45 13.43
N GLU A 98 1.46 5.58 13.63
CA GLU A 98 1.66 6.38 14.83
C GLU A 98 1.03 5.73 16.06
N PRO A 99 1.64 5.86 17.25
CA PRO A 99 1.16 5.17 18.45
C PRO A 99 -0.18 5.67 18.98
N ALA A 100 -0.48 6.96 18.83
CA ALA A 100 -1.71 7.57 19.30
C ALA A 100 -2.77 7.62 18.20
N TRP A 101 -4.03 7.28 18.54
CA TRP A 101 -5.10 7.20 17.54
C TRP A 101 -5.34 8.52 16.80
N HIS A 102 -5.23 9.68 17.49
CA HIS A 102 -5.41 10.98 16.84
C HIS A 102 -4.32 11.28 15.82
N MET A 103 -3.12 10.79 16.04
CA MET A 103 -2.01 10.88 15.08
C MET A 103 -2.25 9.95 13.89
N GLN A 104 -2.83 8.78 14.11
CA GLN A 104 -3.23 7.88 13.03
C GLN A 104 -4.30 8.52 12.14
N VAL A 105 -5.27 9.21 12.74
CA VAL A 105 -6.31 9.95 11.98
C VAL A 105 -5.68 11.03 11.11
N GLU A 106 -4.72 11.79 11.64
CA GLU A 106 -4.00 12.80 10.86
C GLU A 106 -3.19 12.18 9.72
N GLU A 107 -2.56 11.04 9.95
CA GLU A 107 -1.81 10.34 8.91
C GLU A 107 -2.73 9.87 7.78
N VAL A 108 -3.90 9.31 8.12
CA VAL A 108 -4.91 8.92 7.11
C VAL A 108 -5.32 10.12 6.27
N LYS A 109 -5.63 11.26 6.89
CA LYS A 109 -6.00 12.49 6.17
C LYS A 109 -4.90 12.97 5.22
N ARG A 110 -3.65 12.84 5.61
CA ARG A 110 -2.50 13.22 4.77
C ARG A 110 -2.29 12.26 3.59
N MET A 111 -2.73 11.01 3.73
CA MET A 111 -2.65 10.00 2.68
C MET A 111 -3.78 10.06 1.65
N GLU A 112 -4.88 10.73 1.99
CA GLU A 112 -6.01 10.95 1.06
C GLU A 112 -5.63 11.92 -0.07
#